data_673ab3cb5dc5dabbd179b8d6a77f6f0f
#
_entry.id   673ab3cb5dc5dabbd179b8d6a77f6f0f
#
_cell.length_a   1.000
_cell.length_b   1.000
_cell.length_c   1.000
_cell.angle_alpha   90.00
_cell.angle_beta   90.00
_cell.angle_gamma   90.00
#
_symmetry.space_group_name_H-M   'P 1'
#
loop_
_entity.id
_entity.type
_entity.pdbx_description
1 polymer ?
#
loop_
_entity_poly.entity_id
_entity_poly.type
_entity_poly.pdbx_seq_one_letter_code
_entity_poly.pdbx_strand_id
1 'polypeptide(L)'
;MKVFFACAVLSGLSLGCFETLIYIASGIKNLELRLLTAVVIHSCCAGLSGLFVFNLKNGSLKIYPFVLAVFLHGIYNYFAGFKMDSMFFWFSLVVVLVAVVECRIRYRAMNPEGLILFQ
;
A
#
# COMPACT_ATOMS: atom_id res chain seq x y z
N MET A 1 5.97 -11.26 -13.58
CA MET A 1 5.69 -9.98 -12.92
C MET A 1 4.44 -9.99 -12.06
N LYS A 2 3.28 -10.46 -12.55
CA LYS A 2 2.03 -10.57 -11.75
C LYS A 2 2.20 -11.40 -10.48
N VAL A 3 2.86 -12.55 -10.57
CA VAL A 3 3.12 -13.41 -9.41
C VAL A 3 3.99 -12.70 -8.39
N PHE A 4 5.05 -12.03 -8.82
CA PHE A 4 5.93 -11.25 -7.96
C PHE A 4 5.18 -10.11 -7.25
N PHE A 5 4.35 -9.39 -8.00
CA PHE A 5 3.48 -8.34 -7.45
C PHE A 5 2.50 -8.91 -6.41
N ALA A 6 1.84 -10.04 -6.72
CA ALA A 6 0.93 -10.69 -5.79
C ALA A 6 1.63 -11.14 -4.49
N CYS A 7 2.84 -11.69 -4.60
CA CYS A 7 3.64 -12.06 -3.42
C CYS A 7 4.00 -10.83 -2.59
N ALA A 8 4.35 -9.72 -3.22
CA ALA A 8 4.64 -8.46 -2.53
C ALA A 8 3.40 -7.92 -1.81
N VAL A 9 2.23 -7.94 -2.45
CA VAL A 9 0.95 -7.54 -1.84
C VAL A 9 0.62 -8.43 -0.63
N LEU A 10 0.80 -9.75 -0.74
CA LEU A 10 0.58 -10.68 0.38
C LEU A 10 1.54 -10.43 1.54
N SER A 11 2.79 -10.09 1.25
CA SER A 11 3.75 -9.69 2.28
C SER A 11 3.29 -8.44 3.03
N GLY A 12 2.80 -7.43 2.31
CA GLY A 12 2.22 -6.23 2.91
C GLY A 12 0.97 -6.51 3.72
N LEU A 13 0.12 -7.41 3.24
CA LEU A 13 -1.07 -7.89 3.97
C LEU A 13 -0.67 -8.49 5.32
N SER A 14 0.33 -9.37 5.32
CA SER A 14 0.84 -10.00 6.54
C SER A 14 1.39 -8.99 7.53
N LEU A 15 2.15 -8.01 7.03
CA LEU A 15 2.70 -6.93 7.85
C LEU A 15 1.59 -6.07 8.46
N GLY A 16 0.57 -5.71 7.68
CA GLY A 16 -0.58 -4.94 8.15
C GLY A 16 -1.40 -5.70 9.20
N CYS A 17 -1.60 -7.00 9.01
CA CYS A 17 -2.26 -7.84 10.01
C CYS A 17 -1.44 -7.93 11.31
N PHE A 18 -0.13 -8.07 11.21
CA PHE A 18 0.77 -8.10 12.36
C PHE A 18 0.72 -6.78 13.15
N GLU A 19 0.77 -5.65 12.47
CA GLU A 19 0.62 -4.33 13.08
C GLU A 19 -0.74 -4.20 13.78
N THR A 20 -1.82 -4.67 13.16
CA THR A 20 -3.17 -4.69 13.74
C THR A 20 -3.20 -5.49 15.04
N LEU A 21 -2.57 -6.67 15.08
CA LEU A 21 -2.48 -7.49 16.29
C LEU A 21 -1.74 -6.78 17.41
N ILE A 22 -0.66 -6.06 17.10
CA ILE A 22 0.08 -5.27 18.09
C ILE A 22 -0.80 -4.19 18.69
N TYR A 23 -1.56 -3.45 17.88
CA TYR A 23 -2.47 -2.40 18.37
C TYR A 23 -3.59 -2.99 19.24
N ILE A 24 -4.18 -4.12 18.86
CA ILE A 24 -5.19 -4.81 19.66
C ILE A 24 -4.59 -5.26 21.00
N ALA A 25 -3.41 -5.88 20.99
CA ALA A 25 -2.72 -6.34 22.20
C ALA A 25 -2.33 -5.17 23.13
N SER A 26 -2.08 -3.99 22.58
CA SER A 26 -1.79 -2.77 23.34
C SER A 26 -3.03 -2.14 23.97
N GLY A 27 -4.22 -2.70 23.77
CA GLY A 27 -5.47 -2.23 24.39
C GLY A 27 -5.99 -0.91 23.82
N ILE A 28 -5.53 -0.49 22.65
CA ILE A 28 -6.01 0.72 21.99
C ILE A 28 -7.42 0.47 21.46
N LYS A 29 -8.36 1.30 21.89
CA LYS A 29 -9.79 1.21 21.55
C LYS A 29 -10.15 2.19 20.43
N ASN A 30 -11.28 1.92 19.74
CA ASN A 30 -11.86 2.80 18.70
C ASN A 30 -10.96 3.05 17.49
N LEU A 31 -10.20 2.02 17.06
CA LEU A 31 -9.31 2.11 15.91
C LEU A 31 -9.70 1.14 14.77
N GLU A 32 -10.91 0.57 14.81
CA GLU A 32 -11.33 -0.50 13.88
C GLU A 32 -11.14 -0.09 12.42
N LEU A 33 -11.67 1.08 12.04
CA LEU A 33 -11.55 1.58 10.67
C LEU A 33 -10.09 1.89 10.30
N ARG A 34 -9.31 2.45 11.23
CA ARG A 34 -7.89 2.73 11.01
C ARG A 34 -7.10 1.44 10.80
N LEU A 35 -7.38 0.40 11.58
CA LEU A 35 -6.69 -0.89 11.47
C LEU A 35 -7.00 -1.56 10.14
N LEU A 36 -8.26 -1.54 9.69
CA LEU A 36 -8.64 -2.07 8.39
C LEU A 36 -7.95 -1.34 7.23
N THR A 37 -7.96 -0.02 7.27
CA THR A 37 -7.32 0.81 6.22
C THR A 37 -5.79 0.68 6.25
N ALA A 38 -5.18 0.48 7.41
CA ALA A 38 -3.74 0.22 7.53
C ALA A 38 -3.33 -1.07 6.81
N VAL A 39 -4.10 -2.14 6.97
CA VAL A 39 -3.85 -3.41 6.24
C VAL A 39 -3.86 -3.17 4.73
N VAL A 40 -4.84 -2.43 4.23
CA VAL A 40 -4.95 -2.14 2.79
C VAL A 40 -3.78 -1.29 2.30
N ILE A 41 -3.42 -0.23 3.01
CA ILE A 41 -2.31 0.64 2.60
C ILE A 41 -0.96 -0.10 2.61
N HIS A 42 -0.71 -0.94 3.60
CA HIS A 42 0.50 -1.77 3.64
C HIS A 42 0.57 -2.72 2.44
N SER A 43 -0.55 -3.35 2.10
CA SER A 43 -0.64 -4.25 0.94
C SER A 43 -0.34 -3.52 -0.37
N CYS A 44 -0.94 -2.35 -0.58
CA CYS A 44 -0.73 -1.55 -1.78
C CYS A 44 0.70 -1.03 -1.88
N CYS A 45 1.24 -0.48 -0.80
CA CYS A 45 2.61 0.05 -0.77
C CYS A 45 3.65 -1.06 -0.97
N ALA A 46 3.43 -2.24 -0.39
CA ALA A 46 4.30 -3.40 -0.62
C ALA A 46 4.25 -3.86 -2.08
N GLY A 47 3.07 -3.88 -2.70
CA GLY A 47 2.91 -4.19 -4.13
C GLY A 47 3.71 -3.22 -5.01
N LEU A 48 3.56 -1.91 -4.78
CA LEU A 48 4.31 -0.87 -5.51
C LEU A 48 5.83 -0.98 -5.30
N SER A 49 6.26 -1.22 -4.06
CA SER A 49 7.67 -1.44 -3.74
C SER A 49 8.21 -2.71 -4.40
N GLY A 50 7.39 -3.76 -4.47
CA GLY A 50 7.70 -4.99 -5.18
C GLY A 50 7.94 -4.77 -6.68
N LEU A 51 7.17 -3.88 -7.31
CA LEU A 51 7.41 -3.49 -8.71
C LEU A 51 8.78 -2.84 -8.90
N PHE A 52 9.17 -1.97 -7.99
CA PHE A 52 10.51 -1.37 -8.02
C PHE A 52 11.60 -2.45 -7.92
N VAL A 53 11.48 -3.36 -6.96
CA VAL A 53 12.45 -4.44 -6.75
C VAL A 53 12.52 -5.35 -7.99
N PHE A 54 11.38 -5.67 -8.57
CA PHE A 54 11.33 -6.47 -9.80
C PHE A 54 12.03 -5.77 -10.96
N ASN A 55 11.76 -4.49 -11.17
CA ASN A 55 12.40 -3.69 -12.20
C ASN A 55 13.91 -3.60 -11.99
N LEU A 56 14.35 -3.38 -10.75
CA LEU A 56 15.76 -3.32 -10.39
C LEU A 56 16.46 -4.65 -10.68
N LYS A 57 15.85 -5.77 -10.33
CA LYS A 57 16.37 -7.10 -10.61
C LYS A 57 16.55 -7.37 -12.11
N ASN A 58 15.70 -6.79 -12.95
CA ASN A 58 15.76 -6.90 -14.40
C ASN A 58 16.57 -5.78 -15.07
N GLY A 59 17.39 -5.07 -14.31
CA GLY A 59 18.31 -4.04 -14.83
C GLY A 59 17.66 -2.70 -15.16
N SER A 60 16.42 -2.46 -14.70
CA SER A 60 15.71 -1.21 -14.94
C SER A 60 15.59 -0.41 -13.64
N LEU A 61 16.19 0.78 -13.62
CA LEU A 61 16.14 1.68 -12.45
C LEU A 61 14.90 2.57 -12.51
N LYS A 62 13.72 1.96 -12.35
CA LYS A 62 12.45 2.70 -12.29
C LYS A 62 12.03 2.90 -10.85
N ILE A 63 12.45 4.01 -10.28
CA ILE A 63 12.27 4.34 -8.85
C ILE A 63 10.85 4.84 -8.52
N TYR A 64 10.08 5.27 -9.53
CA TYR A 64 8.77 5.90 -9.33
C TYR A 64 7.80 5.09 -8.45
N PRO A 65 7.61 3.76 -8.65
CA PRO A 65 6.67 3.01 -7.82
C PRO A 65 7.06 3.00 -6.33
N PHE A 66 8.36 2.96 -6.05
CA PHE A 66 8.85 3.01 -4.67
C PHE A 66 8.62 4.37 -4.02
N VAL A 67 8.96 5.46 -4.72
CA VAL A 67 8.74 6.82 -4.21
C VAL A 67 7.25 7.06 -3.97
N LEU A 68 6.39 6.61 -4.88
CA LEU A 68 4.95 6.71 -4.73
C LEU A 68 4.46 5.93 -3.50
N ALA A 69 4.97 4.72 -3.25
CA ALA A 69 4.63 3.92 -2.09
C ALA A 69 5.00 4.63 -0.77
N VAL A 70 6.21 5.16 -0.67
CA VAL A 70 6.68 5.91 0.50
C VAL A 70 5.79 7.14 0.74
N PHE A 71 5.47 7.88 -0.31
CA PHE A 71 4.67 9.09 -0.25
C PHE A 71 3.23 8.79 0.20
N LEU A 72 2.58 7.81 -0.42
CA LEU A 72 1.21 7.39 -0.05
C LEU A 72 1.13 6.89 1.39
N HIS A 73 2.10 6.09 1.82
CA HIS A 73 2.15 5.58 3.18
C HIS A 73 2.35 6.69 4.21
N GLY A 74 3.26 7.63 3.92
CA GLY A 74 3.52 8.79 4.78
C GLY A 74 2.30 9.70 4.93
N ILE A 75 1.64 10.04 3.83
CA ILE A 75 0.41 10.87 3.84
C ILE A 75 -0.72 10.14 4.57
N TYR A 76 -0.89 8.84 4.32
CA TYR A 76 -1.89 8.05 5.05
C TYR A 76 -1.66 8.11 6.55
N ASN A 77 -0.44 7.86 7.02
CA ASN A 77 -0.12 7.90 8.45
C ASN A 77 -0.36 9.27 9.07
N TYR A 78 -0.06 10.34 8.34
CA TYR A 78 -0.32 11.70 8.79
C TYR A 78 -1.81 11.95 9.05
N PHE A 79 -2.67 11.65 8.07
CA PHE A 79 -4.10 11.87 8.21
C PHE A 79 -4.78 10.86 9.13
N ALA A 80 -4.33 9.60 9.16
CA ALA A 80 -4.87 8.58 10.05
C ALA A 80 -4.55 8.83 11.53
N GLY A 81 -3.61 9.72 11.82
CA GLY A 81 -3.31 10.15 13.18
C GLY A 81 -4.36 11.09 13.79
N PHE A 82 -5.23 11.70 12.99
CA PHE A 82 -6.32 12.56 13.48
C PHE A 82 -7.47 11.73 14.08
N LYS A 83 -8.28 12.35 14.94
CA LYS A 83 -9.47 11.71 15.49
C LYS A 83 -10.51 11.43 14.40
N MET A 84 -11.30 10.40 14.57
CA MET A 84 -12.33 10.00 13.59
C MET A 84 -13.42 11.04 13.37
N ASP A 85 -13.67 11.91 14.35
CA ASP A 85 -14.62 13.03 14.23
C ASP A 85 -14.03 14.21 13.44
N SER A 86 -12.72 14.22 13.20
CA SER A 86 -12.06 15.24 12.40
C SER A 86 -12.23 14.99 10.91
N MET A 87 -12.48 16.07 10.16
CA MET A 87 -12.49 16.02 8.70
C MET A 87 -11.17 15.51 8.12
N PHE A 88 -10.04 15.78 8.77
CA PHE A 88 -8.72 15.34 8.32
C PHE A 88 -8.56 13.82 8.33
N PHE A 89 -9.21 13.11 9.25
CA PHE A 89 -9.18 11.64 9.26
C PHE A 89 -9.75 11.05 7.96
N TRP A 90 -10.79 11.64 7.41
CA TRP A 90 -11.43 11.16 6.19
C TRP A 90 -10.53 11.29 4.95
N PHE A 91 -9.57 12.20 4.95
CA PHE A 91 -8.56 12.26 3.91
C PHE A 91 -7.68 11.01 3.86
N SER A 92 -7.47 10.32 4.99
CA SER A 92 -6.76 9.03 4.99
C SER A 92 -7.48 7.98 4.16
N LEU A 93 -8.81 7.97 4.16
CA LEU A 93 -9.62 7.07 3.32
C LEU A 93 -9.46 7.40 1.83
N VAL A 94 -9.37 8.67 1.48
CA VAL A 94 -9.09 9.10 0.09
C VAL A 94 -7.73 8.60 -0.35
N VAL A 95 -6.72 8.70 0.50
CA VAL A 95 -5.36 8.20 0.22
C VAL A 95 -5.37 6.68 -0.01
N VAL A 96 -6.08 5.92 0.82
CA VAL A 96 -6.25 4.47 0.64
C VAL A 96 -6.92 4.16 -0.70
N LEU A 97 -7.96 4.89 -1.06
CA LEU A 97 -8.64 4.72 -2.34
C LEU A 97 -7.69 4.97 -3.52
N VAL A 98 -6.91 6.05 -3.47
CA VAL A 98 -5.90 6.35 -4.49
C VAL A 98 -4.88 5.23 -4.60
N ALA A 99 -4.39 4.70 -3.48
CA ALA A 99 -3.44 3.59 -3.46
C ALA A 99 -4.02 2.32 -4.11
N VAL A 100 -5.26 1.97 -3.80
CA VAL A 100 -5.95 0.82 -4.39
C VAL A 100 -6.13 0.98 -5.90
N VAL A 101 -6.56 2.15 -6.33
CA VAL A 101 -6.74 2.45 -7.76
C VAL A 101 -5.41 2.37 -8.51
N GLU A 102 -4.35 2.95 -7.95
CA GLU A 102 -3.01 2.89 -8.53
C GLU A 102 -2.51 1.44 -8.67
N CYS A 103 -2.64 0.64 -7.63
CA CYS A 103 -2.28 -0.79 -7.67
C CYS A 103 -3.08 -1.54 -8.72
N ARG A 104 -4.38 -1.28 -8.83
CA ARG A 104 -5.25 -1.92 -9.82
C ARG A 104 -4.87 -1.56 -11.24
N ILE A 105 -4.60 -0.27 -11.51
CA ILE A 105 -4.16 0.21 -12.81
C ILE A 105 -2.87 -0.49 -13.23
N ARG A 106 -1.89 -0.54 -12.34
CA ARG A 106 -0.60 -1.18 -12.61
C ARG A 106 -0.75 -2.68 -12.83
N TYR A 107 -1.55 -3.35 -12.01
CA TYR A 107 -1.81 -4.79 -12.18
C TYR A 107 -2.46 -5.11 -13.54
N ARG A 108 -3.43 -4.30 -13.97
CA ARG A 108 -4.08 -4.44 -15.27
C ARG A 108 -3.15 -4.14 -16.44
N ALA A 109 -2.23 -3.20 -16.26
CA ALA A 109 -1.24 -2.84 -17.26
C ALA A 109 -0.15 -3.91 -17.46
N MET A 110 -0.02 -4.87 -16.54
CA MET A 110 0.89 -6.00 -16.70
C MET A 110 0.34 -6.99 -17.72
N ASN A 111 1.05 -7.15 -18.83
CA ASN A 111 0.70 -8.18 -19.81
C ASN A 111 1.23 -9.58 -19.40
N PRO A 112 0.84 -10.66 -20.11
CA PRO A 112 1.32 -12.00 -19.82
C PRO A 112 2.84 -12.16 -19.95
N GLU A 113 3.49 -11.31 -20.74
CA GLU A 113 4.94 -11.30 -20.94
C GLU A 113 5.69 -10.55 -19.83
N GLY A 114 4.96 -9.98 -18.88
CA GLY A 114 5.53 -9.30 -17.72
C GLY A 114 5.96 -7.85 -17.97
N LEU A 115 5.60 -7.29 -19.10
CA LEU A 115 5.84 -5.87 -19.39
C LEU A 115 4.74 -5.00 -18.75
N ILE A 116 5.13 -3.86 -18.19
CA ILE A 116 4.20 -2.83 -17.74
C ILE A 116 4.02 -1.84 -18.89
N LEU A 117 2.76 -1.66 -19.32
CA LEU A 117 2.43 -0.76 -20.43
C LEU A 117 2.51 0.71 -20.06
N PHE A 118 2.28 1.02 -18.77
CA PHE A 118 2.36 2.37 -18.23
C PHE A 118 3.43 2.45 -17.15
N GLN A 119 4.40 3.31 -17.36
CA GLN A 119 5.48 3.55 -16.41
C GLN A 119 5.87 5.02 -16.37
#